data_a648aa2a0a2306410b83985fc5c088ca
#
_entry.id   a648aa2a0a2306410b83985fc5c088ca
#
_cell.length_a   1.000
_cell.length_b   1.000
_cell.length_c   1.000
_cell.angle_alpha   90.00
_cell.angle_beta   90.00
_cell.angle_gamma   90.00
#
_symmetry.space_group_name_H-M   'P 1'
#
loop_
_entity.id
_entity.type
_entity.pdbx_description
1 polymer ?
#
loop_
_entity_poly.entity_id
_entity_poly.type
_entity_poly.pdbx_seq_one_letter_code
_entity_poly.pdbx_strand_id
1 'polypeptide(L)'
;MKNPRRAPIHVKNRKMRQVGDEINLLSESPLYEYRIKNKYFPVVGEGDCNARIMFVGEAPGRNEAKTGRPFCGAAGKVLDTLLAHVGIPRTSIYITNIVKDRPPENRDPLPKEIKIYGPFLDRQIEIMRPKVIVSLGRYAMGYIMKKFVLDSQLEPISRAHGKAYKAKASYGDISIVTLYHPCVAVYNPHNIDNLKKDFEVLTGLNK
;
A
#
# COMPACT_ATOMS: atom_id res chain seq x y z
N MET A 1 10.76 -25.37 -15.72
CA MET A 1 9.74 -25.18 -14.68
C MET A 1 8.60 -24.34 -15.27
N LYS A 2 7.37 -24.88 -15.32
CA LYS A 2 6.22 -24.16 -15.90
C LYS A 2 5.87 -22.97 -15.00
N ASN A 3 5.96 -21.76 -15.58
CA ASN A 3 5.52 -20.51 -14.94
C ASN A 3 4.05 -20.67 -14.52
N PRO A 4 3.67 -20.58 -13.24
CA PRO A 4 2.29 -20.74 -12.84
C PRO A 4 1.49 -19.60 -13.50
N ARG A 5 0.60 -19.96 -14.44
CA ARG A 5 -0.21 -19.01 -15.22
C ARG A 5 -0.90 -18.04 -14.25
N ARG A 6 -0.76 -16.74 -14.48
CA ARG A 6 -1.52 -15.71 -13.74
C ARG A 6 -3.01 -16.02 -13.87
N ALA A 7 -3.73 -15.98 -12.75
CA ALA A 7 -5.19 -16.13 -12.80
C ALA A 7 -5.82 -15.04 -13.69
N PRO A 8 -6.88 -15.36 -14.44
CA PRO A 8 -7.61 -14.38 -15.25
C PRO A 8 -8.09 -13.18 -14.39
N ILE A 9 -8.16 -11.99 -14.99
CA ILE A 9 -8.50 -10.75 -14.28
C ILE A 9 -9.86 -10.81 -13.56
N HIS A 10 -10.87 -11.43 -14.17
CA HIS A 10 -12.18 -11.59 -13.55
C HIS A 10 -12.14 -12.44 -12.28
N VAL A 11 -11.25 -13.45 -12.21
CA VAL A 11 -11.04 -14.26 -11.01
C VAL A 11 -10.37 -13.44 -9.90
N LYS A 12 -9.36 -12.64 -10.26
CA LYS A 12 -8.69 -11.75 -9.30
C LYS A 12 -9.66 -10.71 -8.75
N ASN A 13 -10.45 -10.07 -9.63
CA ASN A 13 -11.44 -9.07 -9.23
C ASN A 13 -12.51 -9.66 -8.31
N ARG A 14 -12.98 -10.89 -8.56
CA ARG A 14 -13.90 -11.60 -7.68
C ARG A 14 -13.29 -11.86 -6.31
N LYS A 15 -12.07 -12.39 -6.26
CA LYS A 15 -11.36 -12.64 -4.99
C LYS A 15 -11.08 -11.36 -4.23
N MET A 16 -10.76 -10.26 -4.92
CA MET A 16 -10.52 -8.97 -4.30
C MET A 16 -11.81 -8.37 -3.72
N ARG A 17 -12.95 -8.52 -4.40
CA ARG A 17 -14.27 -8.16 -3.85
C ARG A 17 -14.57 -8.97 -2.58
N GLN A 18 -14.34 -10.27 -2.60
CA GLN A 18 -14.54 -11.11 -1.41
C GLN A 18 -13.69 -10.63 -0.22
N VAL A 19 -12.43 -10.21 -0.44
CA VAL A 19 -11.62 -9.55 0.60
C VAL A 19 -12.29 -8.29 1.11
N GLY A 20 -12.86 -7.48 0.22
CA GLY A 20 -13.59 -6.26 0.59
C GLY A 20 -14.84 -6.54 1.42
N ASP A 21 -15.62 -7.55 1.04
CA ASP A 21 -16.83 -7.95 1.76
C ASP A 21 -16.51 -8.41 3.18
N GLU A 22 -15.45 -9.20 3.35
CA GLU A 22 -14.99 -9.64 4.67
C GLU A 22 -14.52 -8.45 5.54
N ILE A 23 -13.80 -7.48 4.97
CA ILE A 23 -13.38 -6.27 5.69
C ILE A 23 -14.60 -5.43 6.11
N ASN A 24 -15.62 -5.33 5.26
CA ASN A 24 -16.86 -4.63 5.60
C ASN A 24 -17.54 -5.22 6.83
N LEU A 25 -17.49 -6.53 6.98
CA LEU A 25 -18.12 -7.29 8.08
C LEU A 25 -17.20 -7.49 9.30
N LEU A 26 -15.99 -6.95 9.30
CA LEU A 26 -14.97 -7.16 10.33
C LEU A 26 -15.30 -6.43 11.63
N SER A 27 -16.24 -6.96 12.39
CA SER A 27 -16.73 -6.37 13.64
C SER A 27 -15.73 -6.51 14.82
N GLU A 28 -14.83 -7.49 14.77
CA GLU A 28 -13.78 -7.67 15.78
C GLU A 28 -12.63 -6.66 15.65
N SER A 29 -12.63 -5.82 14.61
CA SER A 29 -11.65 -4.75 14.50
C SER A 29 -11.84 -3.69 15.59
N PRO A 30 -10.76 -3.27 16.28
CA PRO A 30 -10.84 -2.17 17.24
C PRO A 30 -11.31 -0.84 16.62
N LEU A 31 -11.30 -0.74 15.29
CA LEU A 31 -11.73 0.45 14.55
C LEU A 31 -13.18 0.35 14.04
N TYR A 32 -13.84 -0.80 14.22
CA TYR A 32 -15.17 -1.05 13.67
C TYR A 32 -16.20 -0.05 14.22
N GLU A 33 -16.33 0.09 15.54
CA GLU A 33 -17.28 1.02 16.18
C GLU A 33 -17.02 2.47 15.75
N TYR A 34 -15.73 2.86 15.67
CA TYR A 34 -15.36 4.19 15.19
C TYR A 34 -15.77 4.40 13.73
N ARG A 35 -15.60 3.39 12.88
CA ARG A 35 -16.06 3.40 11.49
C ARG A 35 -17.58 3.60 11.39
N ILE A 36 -18.36 2.78 12.10
CA ILE A 36 -19.83 2.82 12.06
C ILE A 36 -20.36 4.16 12.59
N LYS A 37 -19.88 4.60 13.76
CA LYS A 37 -20.28 5.88 14.36
C LYS A 37 -20.06 7.08 13.44
N ASN A 38 -18.99 7.06 12.66
CA ASN A 38 -18.65 8.17 11.76
C ASN A 38 -19.18 7.97 10.34
N LYS A 39 -19.91 6.90 10.05
CA LYS A 39 -20.42 6.54 8.71
C LYS A 39 -19.28 6.50 7.68
N TYR A 40 -18.13 5.93 8.07
CA TYR A 40 -16.98 5.75 7.20
C TYR A 40 -17.05 4.43 6.44
N PHE A 41 -16.40 4.41 5.29
CA PHE A 41 -16.17 3.21 4.50
C PHE A 41 -14.78 2.64 4.81
N PRO A 42 -14.62 1.32 4.83
CA PRO A 42 -13.28 0.74 4.79
C PRO A 42 -12.64 1.00 3.43
N VAL A 43 -11.34 1.17 3.41
CA VAL A 43 -10.55 1.44 2.21
C VAL A 43 -9.78 0.18 1.83
N VAL A 44 -10.40 -0.64 0.99
CA VAL A 44 -9.83 -1.94 0.59
C VAL A 44 -8.61 -1.76 -0.30
N GLY A 45 -8.69 -0.85 -1.24
CA GLY A 45 -7.69 -0.54 -2.26
C GLY A 45 -8.33 -0.23 -3.61
N GLU A 46 -7.55 0.33 -4.54
CA GLU A 46 -8.03 0.76 -5.86
C GLU A 46 -6.94 0.53 -6.92
N GLY A 47 -7.34 0.20 -8.14
CA GLY A 47 -6.47 0.07 -9.29
C GLY A 47 -6.59 -1.26 -10.01
N ASP A 48 -5.66 -1.54 -10.93
CA ASP A 48 -5.65 -2.76 -11.72
C ASP A 48 -5.14 -3.95 -10.90
N CYS A 49 -5.96 -4.99 -10.73
CA CYS A 49 -5.56 -6.23 -10.08
C CYS A 49 -4.49 -7.03 -10.85
N ASN A 50 -4.17 -6.66 -12.08
CA ASN A 50 -3.05 -7.16 -12.86
C ASN A 50 -1.83 -6.25 -12.83
N ALA A 51 -1.90 -5.13 -12.10
CA ALA A 51 -0.79 -4.20 -12.00
C ALA A 51 0.51 -4.92 -11.62
N ARG A 52 1.60 -4.48 -12.24
CA ARG A 52 2.95 -4.95 -11.91
C ARG A 52 3.44 -4.36 -10.60
N ILE A 53 2.98 -3.14 -10.27
CA ILE A 53 3.39 -2.38 -9.09
C ILE A 53 2.21 -2.24 -8.13
N MET A 54 2.43 -2.58 -6.85
CA MET A 54 1.50 -2.36 -5.75
C MET A 54 2.09 -1.35 -4.77
N PHE A 55 1.37 -0.28 -4.50
CA PHE A 55 1.70 0.69 -3.46
C PHE A 55 0.95 0.34 -2.17
N VAL A 56 1.67 0.35 -1.07
CA VAL A 56 1.14 0.04 0.26
C VAL A 56 1.44 1.19 1.20
N GLY A 57 0.39 1.88 1.63
CA GLY A 57 0.46 2.89 2.69
C GLY A 57 0.16 2.29 4.07
N GLU A 58 0.01 3.16 5.05
CA GLU A 58 -0.20 2.81 6.46
C GLU A 58 -1.68 2.56 6.77
N ALA A 59 -2.51 3.58 6.70
CA ALA A 59 -3.93 3.60 7.03
C ALA A 59 -4.66 4.71 6.27
N PRO A 60 -5.99 4.63 6.11
CA PRO A 60 -6.78 5.67 5.46
C PRO A 60 -6.82 6.96 6.30
N GLY A 61 -6.75 8.10 5.62
CA GLY A 61 -7.08 9.40 6.19
C GLY A 61 -8.59 9.67 6.17
N ARG A 62 -8.96 10.91 6.57
CA ARG A 62 -10.38 11.31 6.68
C ARG A 62 -11.12 11.29 5.33
N ASN A 63 -10.47 11.78 4.27
CA ASN A 63 -11.10 11.83 2.95
C ASN A 63 -11.24 10.43 2.36
N GLU A 64 -10.23 9.59 2.56
CA GLU A 64 -10.23 8.19 2.14
C GLU A 64 -11.37 7.42 2.82
N ALA A 65 -11.54 7.57 4.14
CA ALA A 65 -12.60 6.93 4.91
C ALA A 65 -14.00 7.40 4.51
N LYS A 66 -14.17 8.67 4.06
CA LYS A 66 -15.45 9.18 3.56
C LYS A 66 -15.83 8.65 2.18
N THR A 67 -14.85 8.28 1.37
CA THR A 67 -15.07 7.90 -0.03
C THR A 67 -14.84 6.42 -0.32
N GLY A 68 -14.19 5.68 0.60
CA GLY A 68 -13.74 4.31 0.37
C GLY A 68 -12.53 4.20 -0.57
N ARG A 69 -11.93 5.32 -1.00
CA ARG A 69 -10.85 5.36 -2.00
C ARG A 69 -9.50 5.69 -1.37
N PRO A 70 -8.43 4.91 -1.65
CA PRO A 70 -7.10 5.17 -1.11
C PRO A 70 -6.47 6.41 -1.76
N PHE A 71 -5.70 7.15 -0.97
CA PHE A 71 -4.92 8.30 -1.47
C PHE A 71 -5.74 9.26 -2.35
N CYS A 72 -6.90 9.69 -1.87
CA CYS A 72 -7.77 10.68 -2.55
C CYS A 72 -7.69 12.09 -1.92
N GLY A 73 -7.02 12.23 -0.77
CA GLY A 73 -6.78 13.49 -0.08
C GLY A 73 -5.49 14.19 -0.51
N ALA A 74 -4.97 15.09 0.35
CA ALA A 74 -3.76 15.88 0.06
C ALA A 74 -2.52 15.02 -0.22
N ALA A 75 -2.29 13.96 0.58
CA ALA A 75 -1.19 13.02 0.34
C ALA A 75 -1.36 12.27 -1.00
N GLY A 76 -2.60 12.02 -1.44
CA GLY A 76 -2.90 11.44 -2.74
C GLY A 76 -2.52 12.35 -3.90
N LYS A 77 -2.78 13.65 -3.80
CA LYS A 77 -2.36 14.64 -4.81
C LYS A 77 -0.82 14.69 -4.94
N VAL A 78 -0.12 14.61 -3.81
CA VAL A 78 1.34 14.50 -3.82
C VAL A 78 1.77 13.21 -4.51
N LEU A 79 1.15 12.06 -4.18
CA LEU A 79 1.44 10.79 -4.85
C LEU A 79 1.23 10.88 -6.37
N ASP A 80 0.14 11.52 -6.82
CA ASP A 80 -0.14 11.70 -8.25
C ASP A 80 0.95 12.54 -8.93
N THR A 81 1.45 13.59 -8.27
CA THR A 81 2.58 14.39 -8.76
C THR A 81 3.86 13.55 -8.88
N LEU A 82 4.14 12.70 -7.89
CA LEU A 82 5.33 11.83 -7.89
C LEU A 82 5.24 10.74 -8.96
N LEU A 83 4.07 10.15 -9.14
CA LEU A 83 3.82 9.16 -10.20
C LEU A 83 3.98 9.79 -11.59
N ALA A 84 3.45 11.01 -11.79
CA ALA A 84 3.61 11.75 -13.04
C ALA A 84 5.08 12.07 -13.33
N HIS A 85 5.87 12.42 -12.31
CA HIS A 85 7.31 12.69 -12.44
C HIS A 85 8.08 11.49 -13.03
N VAL A 86 7.73 10.27 -12.63
CA VAL A 86 8.38 9.04 -13.12
C VAL A 86 7.62 8.37 -14.28
N GLY A 87 6.62 9.03 -14.85
CA GLY A 87 5.87 8.55 -16.01
C GLY A 87 5.02 7.29 -15.75
N ILE A 88 4.60 7.07 -14.51
CA ILE A 88 3.75 5.93 -14.13
C ILE A 88 2.28 6.38 -14.01
N PRO A 89 1.39 5.97 -14.91
CA PRO A 89 -0.03 6.30 -14.80
C PRO A 89 -0.64 5.68 -13.54
N ARG A 90 -1.43 6.46 -12.78
CA ARG A 90 -2.12 5.94 -11.59
C ARG A 90 -3.01 4.74 -11.91
N THR A 91 -3.57 4.67 -13.10
CA THR A 91 -4.42 3.56 -13.58
C THR A 91 -3.65 2.26 -13.82
N SER A 92 -2.32 2.30 -13.95
CA SER A 92 -1.46 1.13 -14.20
C SER A 92 -0.94 0.48 -12.91
N ILE A 93 -1.30 1.00 -11.74
CA ILE A 93 -0.87 0.51 -10.44
C ILE A 93 -2.06 0.07 -9.58
N TYR A 94 -1.77 -0.60 -8.48
CA TYR A 94 -2.74 -0.84 -7.42
C TYR A 94 -2.27 -0.17 -6.14
N ILE A 95 -3.17 0.51 -5.45
CA ILE A 95 -2.87 1.26 -4.22
C ILE A 95 -3.74 0.75 -3.09
N THR A 96 -3.12 0.49 -1.95
CA THR A 96 -3.82 0.06 -0.73
C THR A 96 -3.07 0.54 0.52
N ASN A 97 -3.54 0.14 1.70
CA ASN A 97 -2.90 0.37 3.00
C ASN A 97 -2.81 -0.95 3.77
N ILE A 98 -2.00 -1.01 4.83
CA ILE A 98 -2.01 -2.13 5.77
C ILE A 98 -3.36 -2.18 6.47
N VAL A 99 -3.68 -1.10 7.19
CA VAL A 99 -4.95 -0.94 7.91
C VAL A 99 -6.02 -0.44 6.94
N LYS A 100 -7.23 -0.99 7.02
CA LYS A 100 -8.30 -0.68 6.06
C LYS A 100 -9.31 0.33 6.59
N ASP A 101 -9.37 0.53 7.90
CA ASP A 101 -10.19 1.53 8.54
C ASP A 101 -9.34 2.70 9.04
N ARG A 102 -9.94 3.88 9.11
CA ARG A 102 -9.29 5.08 9.58
C ARG A 102 -9.10 5.05 11.10
N PRO A 103 -7.87 5.16 11.63
CA PRO A 103 -7.67 5.40 13.06
C PRO A 103 -8.20 6.79 13.48
N PRO A 104 -8.73 6.94 14.72
CA PRO A 104 -9.16 8.24 15.23
C PRO A 104 -8.08 9.31 15.06
N GLU A 105 -8.48 10.49 14.58
CA GLU A 105 -7.60 11.67 14.40
C GLU A 105 -6.37 11.44 13.52
N ASN A 106 -6.40 10.39 12.67
CA ASN A 106 -5.28 9.93 11.86
C ASN A 106 -4.02 9.59 12.69
N ARG A 107 -4.20 9.12 13.93
CA ARG A 107 -3.08 8.62 14.71
C ARG A 107 -2.41 7.42 14.03
N ASP A 108 -1.19 7.14 14.43
CA ASP A 108 -0.48 5.92 14.03
C ASP A 108 -1.32 4.67 14.35
N PRO A 109 -1.28 3.63 13.49
CA PRO A 109 -1.96 2.39 13.74
C PRO A 109 -1.34 1.63 14.92
N LEU A 110 -2.19 1.05 15.75
CA LEU A 110 -1.75 0.21 16.86
C LEU A 110 -1.30 -1.17 16.35
N PRO A 111 -0.37 -1.84 17.05
CA PRO A 111 0.05 -3.20 16.69
C PRO A 111 -1.11 -4.19 16.52
N LYS A 112 -2.15 -4.11 17.37
CA LYS A 112 -3.35 -4.92 17.26
C LYS A 112 -4.16 -4.67 15.99
N GLU A 113 -4.16 -3.43 15.49
CA GLU A 113 -4.82 -3.06 14.24
C GLU A 113 -4.06 -3.61 13.04
N ILE A 114 -2.73 -3.46 13.04
CA ILE A 114 -1.87 -4.07 12.02
C ILE A 114 -2.04 -5.61 12.02
N LYS A 115 -2.10 -6.24 13.19
CA LYS A 115 -2.27 -7.69 13.32
C LYS A 115 -3.58 -8.17 12.71
N ILE A 116 -4.68 -7.44 12.87
CA ILE A 116 -6.00 -7.85 12.38
C ILE A 116 -6.18 -7.57 10.88
N TYR A 117 -5.62 -6.45 10.37
CA TYR A 117 -5.75 -6.09 8.95
C TYR A 117 -4.65 -6.67 8.05
N GLY A 118 -3.48 -6.95 8.60
CA GLY A 118 -2.34 -7.47 7.85
C GLY A 118 -2.64 -8.70 6.99
N PRO A 119 -3.37 -9.72 7.50
CA PRO A 119 -3.76 -10.90 6.71
C PRO A 119 -4.57 -10.57 5.45
N PHE A 120 -5.38 -9.51 5.45
CA PHE A 120 -6.10 -9.06 4.26
C PHE A 120 -5.15 -8.47 3.21
N LEU A 121 -4.15 -7.67 3.63
CA LEU A 121 -3.10 -7.20 2.74
C LEU A 121 -2.31 -8.38 2.15
N ASP A 122 -1.98 -9.37 2.97
CA ASP A 122 -1.28 -10.57 2.53
C ASP A 122 -2.05 -11.32 1.44
N ARG A 123 -3.36 -11.47 1.63
CA ARG A 123 -4.25 -12.06 0.61
C ARG A 123 -4.30 -11.21 -0.67
N GLN A 124 -4.34 -9.89 -0.55
CA GLN A 124 -4.30 -9.00 -1.72
C GLN A 124 -3.00 -9.19 -2.52
N ILE A 125 -1.85 -9.29 -1.85
CA ILE A 125 -0.56 -9.56 -2.48
C ILE A 125 -0.58 -10.91 -3.21
N GLU A 126 -1.09 -11.98 -2.60
CA GLU A 126 -1.19 -13.31 -3.21
C GLU A 126 -2.17 -13.36 -4.40
N ILE A 127 -3.27 -12.61 -4.34
CA ILE A 127 -4.22 -12.49 -5.45
C ILE A 127 -3.58 -11.77 -6.64
N MET A 128 -2.94 -10.65 -6.38
CA MET A 128 -2.39 -9.79 -7.42
C MET A 128 -1.08 -10.31 -8.00
N ARG A 129 -0.19 -10.81 -7.15
CA ARG A 129 1.16 -11.26 -7.49
C ARG A 129 1.99 -10.15 -8.17
N PRO A 130 2.14 -8.98 -7.52
CA PRO A 130 2.89 -7.87 -8.09
C PRO A 130 4.37 -8.24 -8.22
N LYS A 131 5.07 -7.61 -9.17
CA LYS A 131 6.52 -7.74 -9.31
C LYS A 131 7.29 -6.73 -8.47
N VAL A 132 6.64 -5.62 -8.15
CA VAL A 132 7.18 -4.56 -7.30
C VAL A 132 6.16 -4.22 -6.23
N ILE A 133 6.60 -4.20 -4.97
CA ILE A 133 5.81 -3.68 -3.85
C ILE A 133 6.51 -2.44 -3.32
N VAL A 134 5.81 -1.32 -3.36
CA VAL A 134 6.29 -0.03 -2.88
C VAL A 134 5.67 0.26 -1.53
N SER A 135 6.47 0.31 -0.48
CA SER A 135 6.03 0.71 0.85
C SER A 135 6.16 2.21 1.04
N LEU A 136 5.08 2.87 1.46
CA LEU A 136 5.01 4.30 1.72
C LEU A 136 5.03 4.55 3.23
N GLY A 137 6.17 5.01 3.75
CA GLY A 137 6.37 5.33 5.16
C GLY A 137 6.81 4.14 6.03
N ARG A 138 7.13 4.44 7.29
CA ARG A 138 7.78 3.52 8.24
C ARG A 138 6.95 2.26 8.56
N TYR A 139 5.63 2.41 8.72
CA TYR A 139 4.76 1.28 9.09
C TYR A 139 4.61 0.29 7.94
N ALA A 140 4.35 0.80 6.72
CA ALA A 140 4.28 -0.04 5.53
C ALA A 140 5.61 -0.73 5.25
N MET A 141 6.73 0.00 5.37
CA MET A 141 8.07 -0.57 5.24
C MET A 141 8.29 -1.70 6.24
N GLY A 142 8.05 -1.44 7.53
CA GLY A 142 8.27 -2.44 8.59
C GLY A 142 7.42 -3.69 8.38
N TYR A 143 6.15 -3.54 7.97
CA TYR A 143 5.27 -4.68 7.69
C TYR A 143 5.77 -5.50 6.49
N ILE A 144 6.01 -4.84 5.35
CA ILE A 144 6.41 -5.51 4.11
C ILE A 144 7.78 -6.16 4.23
N MET A 145 8.78 -5.48 4.81
CA MET A 145 10.11 -6.06 4.98
C MET A 145 10.08 -7.30 5.88
N LYS A 146 9.33 -7.26 6.99
CA LYS A 146 9.14 -8.45 7.86
C LYS A 146 8.45 -9.59 7.13
N LYS A 147 7.37 -9.30 6.40
CA LYS A 147 6.65 -10.31 5.62
C LYS A 147 7.56 -11.07 4.64
N PHE A 148 8.51 -10.39 4.03
CA PHE A 148 9.43 -10.97 3.04
C PHE A 148 10.82 -11.30 3.59
N VAL A 149 10.94 -11.44 4.93
CA VAL A 149 12.16 -11.89 5.62
C VAL A 149 13.37 -11.00 5.30
N LEU A 150 13.16 -9.70 5.32
CA LEU A 150 14.20 -8.68 5.14
C LEU A 150 14.51 -7.94 6.47
N ASP A 151 14.21 -8.56 7.62
CA ASP A 151 14.39 -7.94 8.95
C ASP A 151 15.82 -7.50 9.19
N SER A 152 16.80 -8.27 8.71
CA SER A 152 18.23 -7.95 8.81
C SER A 152 18.65 -6.70 8.04
N GLN A 153 17.82 -6.26 7.09
CA GLN A 153 18.04 -5.06 6.27
C GLN A 153 17.12 -3.90 6.69
N LEU A 154 16.35 -4.08 7.77
CA LEU A 154 15.42 -3.05 8.24
C LEU A 154 16.20 -1.94 8.95
N GLU A 155 16.16 -0.75 8.36
CA GLU A 155 16.73 0.49 8.88
C GLU A 155 15.64 1.52 9.15
N PRO A 156 15.90 2.59 9.91
CA PRO A 156 14.99 3.73 9.96
C PRO A 156 14.64 4.27 8.57
N ILE A 157 13.41 4.71 8.36
CA ILE A 157 12.97 5.20 7.05
C ILE A 157 13.85 6.33 6.50
N SER A 158 14.46 7.13 7.38
CA SER A 158 15.40 8.19 7.02
C SER A 158 16.70 7.68 6.33
N ARG A 159 16.98 6.39 6.39
CA ARG A 159 18.09 5.75 5.69
C ARG A 159 17.65 4.79 4.60
N ALA A 160 16.44 4.25 4.74
CA ALA A 160 15.90 3.24 3.84
C ALA A 160 15.15 3.83 2.63
N HIS A 161 14.73 5.10 2.69
CA HIS A 161 13.97 5.71 1.58
C HIS A 161 14.77 5.73 0.27
N GLY A 162 14.10 5.58 -0.86
CA GLY A 162 14.74 5.53 -2.18
C GLY A 162 15.50 4.25 -2.49
N LYS A 163 15.44 3.21 -1.61
CA LYS A 163 16.13 1.93 -1.83
C LYS A 163 15.22 0.85 -2.37
N ALA A 164 15.80 -0.07 -3.14
CA ALA A 164 15.14 -1.28 -3.64
C ALA A 164 15.85 -2.53 -3.12
N TYR A 165 15.06 -3.50 -2.67
CA TYR A 165 15.50 -4.76 -2.12
C TYR A 165 14.96 -5.93 -2.95
N LYS A 166 15.77 -6.97 -3.16
CA LYS A 166 15.31 -8.20 -3.78
C LYS A 166 14.69 -9.12 -2.73
N ALA A 167 13.57 -9.71 -3.06
CA ALA A 167 12.87 -10.66 -2.18
C ALA A 167 12.26 -11.80 -2.98
N LYS A 168 11.92 -12.89 -2.28
CA LYS A 168 11.18 -14.03 -2.85
C LYS A 168 9.76 -14.05 -2.30
N ALA A 169 8.79 -14.10 -3.20
CA ALA A 169 7.40 -14.39 -2.88
C ALA A 169 7.05 -15.83 -3.30
N SER A 170 5.91 -16.33 -2.87
CA SER A 170 5.37 -17.66 -3.27
C SER A 170 5.27 -17.84 -4.79
N TYR A 171 5.15 -16.72 -5.52
CA TYR A 171 4.98 -16.66 -6.97
C TYR A 171 6.23 -16.22 -7.74
N GLY A 172 7.39 -16.15 -7.10
CA GLY A 172 8.68 -15.86 -7.72
C GLY A 172 9.38 -14.62 -7.15
N ASP A 173 10.42 -14.17 -7.83
CA ASP A 173 11.21 -13.01 -7.41
C ASP A 173 10.45 -11.70 -7.57
N ILE A 174 10.59 -10.83 -6.57
CA ILE A 174 9.99 -9.50 -6.51
C ILE A 174 11.02 -8.46 -6.06
N SER A 175 10.70 -7.20 -6.27
CA SER A 175 11.42 -6.06 -5.71
C SER A 175 10.55 -5.36 -4.66
N ILE A 176 11.13 -5.03 -3.52
CA ILE A 176 10.51 -4.19 -2.49
C ILE A 176 11.20 -2.85 -2.53
N VAL A 177 10.42 -1.78 -2.66
CA VAL A 177 10.91 -0.39 -2.69
C VAL A 177 10.39 0.32 -1.45
N THR A 178 11.27 1.00 -0.75
CA THR A 178 10.93 1.78 0.45
C THR A 178 10.99 3.26 0.14
N LEU A 179 9.88 3.96 0.37
CA LEU A 179 9.75 5.40 0.10
C LEU A 179 9.18 6.13 1.32
N TYR A 180 9.48 7.40 1.43
CA TYR A 180 8.74 8.25 2.38
C TYR A 180 7.26 8.26 2.05
N HIS A 181 6.44 8.44 3.09
CA HIS A 181 5.01 8.67 2.88
C HIS A 181 4.79 10.05 2.24
N PRO A 182 3.95 10.18 1.21
CA PRO A 182 3.70 11.45 0.53
C PRO A 182 3.26 12.61 1.43
N CYS A 183 2.69 12.32 2.62
CA CYS A 183 2.32 13.34 3.59
C CYS A 183 3.51 14.21 4.05
N VAL A 184 4.74 13.74 3.92
CA VAL A 184 5.95 14.52 4.23
C VAL A 184 5.97 15.84 3.45
N ALA A 185 5.56 15.83 2.17
CA ALA A 185 5.47 17.05 1.37
C ALA A 185 4.17 17.86 1.63
N VAL A 186 3.15 17.24 2.23
CA VAL A 186 1.95 17.99 2.69
C VAL A 186 2.30 18.88 3.88
N TYR A 187 3.11 18.37 4.83
CA TYR A 187 3.54 19.14 6.00
C TYR A 187 4.70 20.10 5.69
N ASN A 188 5.59 19.70 4.78
CA ASN A 188 6.71 20.54 4.35
C ASN A 188 6.92 20.42 2.83
N PRO A 189 6.38 21.37 2.03
CA PRO A 189 6.47 21.34 0.56
C PRO A 189 7.91 21.31 0.01
N HIS A 190 8.90 21.78 0.75
CA HIS A 190 10.32 21.73 0.33
C HIS A 190 10.85 20.28 0.16
N ASN A 191 10.16 19.29 0.73
CA ASN A 191 10.55 17.89 0.56
C ASN A 191 10.15 17.29 -0.80
N ILE A 192 9.40 18.01 -1.64
CA ILE A 192 8.87 17.44 -2.89
C ILE A 192 9.98 16.94 -3.83
N ASP A 193 11.09 17.66 -3.93
CA ASP A 193 12.18 17.28 -4.84
C ASP A 193 12.97 16.06 -4.31
N ASN A 194 13.12 15.93 -3.00
CA ASN A 194 13.67 14.72 -2.39
C ASN A 194 12.78 13.50 -2.68
N LEU A 195 11.44 13.66 -2.55
CA LEU A 195 10.50 12.59 -2.86
C LEU A 195 10.52 12.22 -4.35
N LYS A 196 10.65 13.20 -5.26
CA LYS A 196 10.80 12.92 -6.69
C LYS A 196 12.03 12.07 -6.97
N LYS A 197 13.19 12.47 -6.40
CA LYS A 197 14.43 11.72 -6.52
C LYS A 197 14.30 10.27 -6.02
N ASP A 198 13.64 10.08 -4.88
CA ASP A 198 13.38 8.74 -4.34
C ASP A 198 12.52 7.89 -5.30
N PHE A 199 11.50 8.51 -5.93
CA PHE A 199 10.62 7.80 -6.88
C PHE A 199 11.33 7.36 -8.16
N GLU A 200 12.46 7.97 -8.53
CA GLU A 200 13.23 7.59 -9.73
C GLU A 200 13.70 6.13 -9.70
N VAL A 201 13.83 5.53 -8.51
CA VAL A 201 14.14 4.09 -8.37
C VAL A 201 13.11 3.20 -9.10
N LEU A 202 11.88 3.69 -9.30
CA LEU A 202 10.81 2.95 -9.97
C LEU A 202 10.98 2.89 -11.49
N THR A 203 11.71 3.83 -12.10
CA THR A 203 11.89 3.89 -13.58
C THR A 203 12.60 2.66 -14.11
N GLY A 204 13.54 2.08 -13.35
CA GLY A 204 14.24 0.85 -13.69
C GLY A 204 13.44 -0.45 -13.44
N LEU A 205 12.34 -0.39 -12.68
CA LEU A 205 11.57 -1.55 -12.24
C LEU A 205 10.23 -1.72 -12.97
N ASN A 206 9.84 -0.72 -13.74
CA ASN A 206 8.55 -0.71 -14.46
C ASN A 206 8.58 -1.41 -15.83
N LYS A 207 9.75 -1.94 -16.23
CA LYS A 207 9.96 -2.63 -17.52
C LYS A 207 9.51 -4.09 -17.49
#